data_d0ae9bdc74b728e70d2632faafdaeee8
#
_entry.id   d0ae9bdc74b728e70d2632faafdaeee8
#
_cell.length_a   1.000
_cell.length_b   1.000
_cell.length_c   1.000
_cell.angle_alpha   90.00
_cell.angle_beta   90.00
_cell.angle_gamma   90.00
#
_symmetry.space_group_name_H-M   'P 1'
#
loop_
_entity.id
_entity.type
_entity.pdbx_description
1 polymer ?
#
loop_
_entity_poly.entity_id
_entity_poly.type
_entity_poly.pdbx_seq_one_letter_code
_entity_poly.pdbx_strand_id
1 'polypeptide(L)'
;MPNDSTSPAVKILIVDDEADICYFLSHNLAKRSFITSFALTLKDAELKLQTEKPSILLLDNHLPDGLGINFVNKIKYKYPDLKIVMITAHDSPQDRSKAYSNGVSFFLSKPFTITEVNRVIDVLIGGAAA
;
A
#
# COMPACT_ATOMS: atom_id res chain seq x y z
N MET A 1 19.24 -6.57 22.19
CA MET A 1 18.68 -6.56 21.86
C MET A 1 17.80 -6.65 21.83
N PRO A 2 17.79 -6.63 21.67
CA PRO A 2 17.01 -6.54 21.48
C PRO A 2 15.81 -6.81 21.50
N ASN A 3 15.36 -6.62 21.78
CA ASN A 3 14.05 -6.74 21.91
C ASN A 3 13.34 -6.54 20.68
N ASP A 4 13.92 -6.08 19.77
CA ASP A 4 13.38 -5.99 18.46
C ASP A 4 13.02 -7.34 17.96
N SER A 5 13.54 -8.36 18.48
CA SER A 5 13.14 -9.70 18.10
C SER A 5 11.71 -10.02 18.51
N THR A 6 11.11 -9.23 19.41
CA THR A 6 9.74 -9.47 19.83
C THR A 6 8.71 -8.74 18.98
N SER A 7 9.17 -7.84 18.10
CA SER A 7 8.27 -7.09 17.23
C SER A 7 8.52 -7.50 15.79
N PRO A 8 7.56 -8.17 15.15
CA PRO A 8 7.77 -8.52 13.76
C PRO A 8 7.89 -7.28 12.90
N ALA A 9 8.72 -7.36 11.90
CA ALA A 9 8.87 -6.27 10.96
C ALA A 9 7.56 -6.07 10.19
N VAL A 10 7.24 -4.83 9.88
CA VAL A 10 6.05 -4.51 9.11
C VAL A 10 6.30 -4.85 7.65
N LYS A 11 5.37 -5.57 7.06
CA LYS A 11 5.44 -5.96 5.65
C LYS A 11 4.55 -5.05 4.82
N ILE A 12 5.12 -4.54 3.73
CA ILE A 12 4.42 -3.63 2.82
C ILE A 12 4.48 -4.21 1.42
N LEU A 13 3.31 -4.34 0.80
CA LEU A 13 3.20 -4.77 -0.59
C LEU A 13 2.91 -3.54 -1.44
N ILE A 14 3.69 -3.36 -2.51
CA ILE A 14 3.56 -2.24 -3.44
C ILE A 14 3.01 -2.79 -4.76
N VAL A 15 1.90 -2.22 -5.24
CA VAL A 15 1.27 -2.69 -6.48
C VAL A 15 1.14 -1.52 -7.44
N ASP A 16 1.95 -1.56 -8.49
CA ASP A 16 2.02 -0.50 -9.49
C ASP A 16 2.65 -1.11 -10.73
N ASP A 17 2.12 -0.83 -11.91
CA ASP A 17 2.69 -1.40 -13.13
C ASP A 17 3.95 -0.66 -13.60
N GLU A 18 4.26 0.47 -12.99
CA GLU A 18 5.50 1.19 -13.28
C GLU A 18 6.60 0.64 -12.35
N ALA A 19 7.47 -0.18 -12.91
CA ALA A 19 8.52 -0.83 -12.13
C ALA A 19 9.42 0.18 -11.41
N ASP A 20 9.64 1.34 -11.99
CA ASP A 20 10.47 2.37 -11.37
C ASP A 20 9.88 2.87 -10.07
N ILE A 21 8.56 3.01 -10.01
CA ILE A 21 7.88 3.42 -8.78
C ILE A 21 8.02 2.35 -7.72
N CYS A 22 7.82 1.10 -8.11
CA CYS A 22 7.98 -0.02 -7.18
C CYS A 22 9.40 -0.04 -6.60
N TYR A 23 10.38 0.15 -7.44
CA TYR A 23 11.79 0.16 -7.04
C TYR A 23 12.08 1.31 -6.08
N PHE A 24 11.60 2.50 -6.43
CA PHE A 24 11.81 3.70 -5.61
C PHE A 24 11.20 3.51 -4.22
N LEU A 25 9.96 3.09 -4.17
CA LEU A 25 9.28 2.89 -2.90
C LEU A 25 9.93 1.77 -2.09
N SER A 26 10.21 0.66 -2.74
CA SER A 26 10.80 -0.49 -2.08
C SER A 26 12.14 -0.13 -1.44
N HIS A 27 12.98 0.56 -2.20
CA HIS A 27 14.31 0.95 -1.73
C HIS A 27 14.22 1.88 -0.51
N ASN A 28 13.37 2.89 -0.60
CA ASN A 28 13.26 3.86 0.48
C ASN A 28 12.62 3.27 1.73
N LEU A 29 11.64 2.40 1.56
CA LEU A 29 11.00 1.79 2.72
C LEU A 29 11.87 0.74 3.38
N ALA A 30 12.67 0.02 2.59
CA ALA A 30 13.60 -0.95 3.15
C ALA A 30 14.64 -0.28 4.04
N LYS A 31 14.99 0.96 3.76
CA LYS A 31 15.91 1.71 4.63
C LYS A 31 15.35 1.91 6.02
N ARG A 32 14.04 1.88 6.17
CA ARG A 32 13.37 2.02 7.46
C ARG A 32 13.07 0.67 8.10
N SER A 33 13.69 -0.39 7.59
CA SER A 33 13.54 -1.75 8.10
C SER A 33 12.18 -2.38 7.85
N PHE A 34 11.41 -1.83 6.89
CA PHE A 34 10.20 -2.50 6.44
C PHE A 34 10.56 -3.63 5.50
N ILE A 35 9.79 -4.70 5.53
CA ILE A 35 9.94 -5.79 4.56
C ILE A 35 9.04 -5.47 3.39
N THR A 36 9.62 -5.28 2.20
CA THR A 36 8.86 -4.86 1.04
C THR A 36 8.83 -5.93 -0.03
N SER A 37 7.74 -5.96 -0.76
CA SER A 37 7.64 -6.72 -1.99
C SER A 37 6.76 -5.93 -2.94
N PHE A 38 6.77 -6.29 -4.23
CA PHE A 38 5.91 -5.55 -5.16
C PHE A 38 5.34 -6.48 -6.20
N ALA A 39 4.25 -6.02 -6.82
CA ALA A 39 3.56 -6.71 -7.89
C ALA A 39 3.23 -5.69 -8.96
N LEU A 40 3.25 -6.11 -10.21
CA LEU A 40 2.97 -5.23 -11.34
C LEU A 40 1.55 -5.40 -11.88
N THR A 41 0.82 -6.37 -11.34
CA THR A 41 -0.55 -6.67 -11.74
C THR A 41 -1.38 -6.99 -10.52
N LEU A 42 -2.70 -6.91 -10.66
CA LEU A 42 -3.61 -7.28 -9.57
C LEU A 42 -3.56 -8.79 -9.31
N LYS A 43 -3.38 -9.58 -10.35
CA LYS A 43 -3.29 -11.03 -10.19
C LYS A 43 -2.10 -11.42 -9.32
N ASP A 44 -0.95 -10.83 -9.60
CA ASP A 44 0.24 -11.10 -8.79
C ASP A 44 0.09 -10.56 -7.38
N ALA A 45 -0.56 -9.41 -7.25
CA ALA A 45 -0.83 -8.83 -5.94
C ALA A 45 -1.67 -9.77 -5.09
N GLU A 46 -2.68 -10.39 -5.68
CA GLU A 46 -3.55 -11.31 -4.95
C GLU A 46 -2.77 -12.50 -4.42
N LEU A 47 -1.86 -13.04 -5.22
CA LEU A 47 -1.00 -14.14 -4.78
C LEU A 47 -0.10 -13.71 -3.61
N LYS A 48 0.46 -12.52 -3.69
CA LYS A 48 1.36 -12.04 -2.65
C LYS A 48 0.62 -11.69 -1.36
N LEU A 49 -0.60 -11.21 -1.46
CA LEU A 49 -1.42 -11.01 -0.26
C LEU A 49 -1.62 -12.32 0.47
N GLN A 50 -1.85 -13.39 -0.28
CA GLN A 50 -2.10 -14.69 0.30
C GLN A 50 -0.85 -15.30 0.92
N THR A 51 0.30 -15.17 0.26
CA THR A 51 1.53 -15.84 0.69
C THR A 51 2.33 -15.02 1.69
N GLU A 52 2.33 -13.69 1.56
CA GLU A 52 3.17 -12.83 2.39
C GLU A 52 2.43 -12.13 3.50
N LYS A 53 1.13 -11.99 3.37
CA LYS A 53 0.26 -11.39 4.40
C LYS A 53 0.78 -10.04 4.87
N PRO A 54 0.90 -9.05 3.97
CA PRO A 54 1.39 -7.73 4.36
C PRO A 54 0.39 -7.03 5.27
N SER A 55 0.88 -6.07 6.04
CA SER A 55 0.04 -5.22 6.88
C SER A 55 -0.45 -4.00 6.12
N ILE A 56 0.33 -3.55 5.13
CA ILE A 56 0.04 -2.33 4.38
C ILE A 56 0.15 -2.65 2.89
N LEU A 57 -0.80 -2.12 2.12
CA LEU A 57 -0.81 -2.23 0.67
C LEU A 57 -0.76 -0.83 0.08
N LEU A 58 0.24 -0.55 -0.75
CA LEU A 58 0.32 0.67 -1.55
C LEU A 58 -0.14 0.28 -2.95
N LEU A 59 -1.24 0.86 -3.42
CA LEU A 59 -1.94 0.35 -4.59
C LEU A 59 -2.25 1.46 -5.59
N ASP A 60 -1.75 1.32 -6.82
CA ASP A 60 -2.15 2.18 -7.91
C ASP A 60 -3.54 1.78 -8.38
N ASN A 61 -4.31 2.75 -8.88
CA ASN A 61 -5.67 2.46 -9.32
C ASN A 61 -5.72 1.90 -10.75
N HIS A 62 -4.75 2.22 -11.60
CA HIS A 62 -4.79 1.80 -13.01
C HIS A 62 -3.72 0.77 -13.29
N LEU A 63 -4.14 -0.49 -13.40
CA LEU A 63 -3.26 -1.61 -13.62
C LEU A 63 -3.66 -2.33 -14.90
N PRO A 64 -2.75 -3.12 -15.49
CA PRO A 64 -3.05 -3.76 -16.78
C PRO A 64 -4.27 -4.67 -16.74
N ASP A 65 -4.54 -5.28 -15.60
CA ASP A 65 -5.61 -6.26 -15.48
C ASP A 65 -6.79 -5.76 -14.63
N GLY A 66 -6.90 -4.45 -14.43
CA GLY A 66 -8.08 -3.91 -13.78
C GLY A 66 -7.86 -2.65 -12.98
N LEU A 67 -8.91 -2.19 -12.33
CA LEU A 67 -8.85 -1.01 -11.48
C LEU A 67 -8.61 -1.41 -10.03
N GLY A 68 -7.69 -0.70 -9.40
CA GLY A 68 -7.39 -0.94 -8.00
C GLY A 68 -8.60 -0.76 -7.10
N ILE A 69 -9.47 0.20 -7.41
CA ILE A 69 -10.65 0.45 -6.59
C ILE A 69 -11.58 -0.78 -6.52
N ASN A 70 -11.69 -1.51 -7.62
CA ASN A 70 -12.49 -2.73 -7.63
C ASN A 70 -11.80 -3.86 -6.86
N PHE A 71 -10.49 -3.87 -6.93
CA PHE A 71 -9.68 -4.84 -6.18
C PHE A 71 -9.83 -4.61 -4.67
N VAL A 72 -9.86 -3.34 -4.25
CA VAL A 72 -10.04 -3.00 -2.83
C VAL A 72 -11.32 -3.61 -2.28
N ASN A 73 -12.40 -3.49 -3.01
CA ASN A 73 -13.69 -4.05 -2.59
C ASN A 73 -13.55 -5.54 -2.27
N LYS A 74 -12.87 -6.25 -3.15
CA LYS A 74 -12.69 -7.69 -3.03
C LYS A 74 -11.78 -8.06 -1.85
N ILE A 75 -10.65 -7.37 -1.73
CA ILE A 75 -9.65 -7.77 -0.73
C ILE A 75 -9.99 -7.30 0.68
N LYS A 76 -10.72 -6.20 0.84
CA LYS A 76 -11.10 -5.76 2.19
C LYS A 76 -12.03 -6.74 2.86
N TYR A 77 -12.86 -7.41 2.08
CA TYR A 77 -13.72 -8.45 2.61
C TYR A 77 -12.89 -9.60 3.18
N LYS A 78 -11.83 -9.96 2.47
CA LYS A 78 -10.99 -11.10 2.84
C LYS A 78 -9.93 -10.73 3.87
N TYR A 79 -9.45 -9.50 3.83
CA TYR A 79 -8.38 -9.01 4.73
C TYR A 79 -8.84 -7.71 5.39
N PRO A 80 -9.76 -7.80 6.36
CA PRO A 80 -10.36 -6.57 6.92
C PRO A 80 -9.36 -5.69 7.67
N ASP A 81 -8.27 -6.23 8.16
CA ASP A 81 -7.27 -5.45 8.89
C ASP A 81 -6.19 -4.85 8.02
N LEU A 82 -6.19 -5.18 6.73
CA LEU A 82 -5.19 -4.66 5.81
C LEU A 82 -5.38 -3.15 5.63
N LYS A 83 -4.30 -2.39 5.82
CA LYS A 83 -4.32 -0.95 5.59
C LYS A 83 -3.98 -0.69 4.13
N ILE A 84 -4.79 0.08 3.46
CA ILE A 84 -4.62 0.32 2.02
C ILE A 84 -4.41 1.80 1.76
N VAL A 85 -3.34 2.11 1.03
CA VAL A 85 -3.05 3.46 0.55
C VAL A 85 -3.19 3.43 -0.96
N MET A 86 -4.14 4.18 -1.49
CA MET A 86 -4.29 4.31 -2.94
C MET A 86 -3.35 5.40 -3.43
N ILE A 87 -2.52 5.10 -4.42
CA ILE A 87 -1.59 6.07 -4.99
C ILE A 87 -1.82 6.11 -6.49
N THR A 88 -2.34 7.23 -7.01
CA THR A 88 -2.70 7.28 -8.42
C THR A 88 -2.60 8.68 -8.98
N ALA A 89 -2.41 8.77 -10.30
CA ALA A 89 -2.44 10.04 -11.02
C ALA A 89 -3.86 10.54 -11.24
N HIS A 90 -4.86 9.68 -11.07
CA HIS A 90 -6.25 10.00 -11.30
C HIS A 90 -6.89 10.40 -9.97
N ASP A 91 -6.89 11.71 -9.70
CA ASP A 91 -7.25 12.24 -8.40
C ASP A 91 -8.43 13.18 -8.54
N SER A 92 -9.61 12.63 -8.79
CA SER A 92 -10.84 13.43 -8.76
C SER A 92 -11.49 13.30 -7.40
N PRO A 93 -12.33 14.29 -6.99
CA PRO A 93 -13.07 14.16 -5.73
C PRO A 93 -13.95 12.92 -5.69
N GLN A 94 -14.52 12.52 -6.83
CA GLN A 94 -15.34 11.32 -6.90
C GLN A 94 -14.49 10.07 -6.66
N ASP A 95 -13.31 10.01 -7.24
CA ASP A 95 -12.41 8.87 -7.06
C ASP A 95 -11.96 8.74 -5.60
N ARG A 96 -11.63 9.86 -4.98
CA ARG A 96 -11.26 9.86 -3.56
C ARG A 96 -12.39 9.38 -2.68
N SER A 97 -13.58 9.92 -2.92
CA SER A 97 -14.76 9.56 -2.13
C SER A 97 -15.06 8.08 -2.26
N LYS A 98 -15.00 7.57 -3.49
CA LYS A 98 -15.24 6.16 -3.75
C LYS A 98 -14.21 5.27 -3.07
N ALA A 99 -12.94 5.68 -3.12
CA ALA A 99 -11.85 4.92 -2.50
C ALA A 99 -12.07 4.80 -0.99
N TYR A 100 -12.36 5.91 -0.33
CA TYR A 100 -12.59 5.89 1.11
C TYR A 100 -13.83 5.09 1.47
N SER A 101 -14.88 5.20 0.67
CA SER A 101 -16.11 4.40 0.89
C SER A 101 -15.83 2.91 0.82
N ASN A 102 -14.86 2.51 0.00
CA ASN A 102 -14.54 1.10 -0.19
C ASN A 102 -13.52 0.59 0.82
N GLY A 103 -13.05 1.42 1.72
CA GLY A 103 -12.17 0.97 2.79
C GLY A 103 -10.71 1.32 2.63
N VAL A 104 -10.37 2.22 1.71
CA VAL A 104 -9.01 2.73 1.58
C VAL A 104 -8.72 3.62 2.78
N SER A 105 -7.53 3.46 3.37
CA SER A 105 -7.14 4.23 4.55
C SER A 105 -6.66 5.63 4.20
N PHE A 106 -5.90 5.74 3.11
CA PHE A 106 -5.38 7.02 2.63
C PHE A 106 -5.32 7.03 1.13
N PHE A 107 -5.37 8.23 0.57
CA PHE A 107 -5.30 8.46 -0.87
C PHE A 107 -4.19 9.47 -1.14
N LEU A 108 -3.21 9.08 -1.97
CA LEU A 108 -2.12 9.97 -2.37
C LEU A 108 -2.14 10.16 -3.88
N SER A 109 -1.89 11.39 -4.33
CA SER A 109 -1.84 11.71 -5.74
C SER A 109 -0.42 11.61 -6.26
N LYS A 110 -0.28 11.14 -7.50
CA LYS A 110 0.99 11.21 -8.21
C LYS A 110 1.12 12.57 -8.86
N PRO A 111 2.27 13.18 -8.83
CA PRO A 111 3.52 12.71 -8.22
C PRO A 111 3.49 12.89 -6.71
N PHE A 112 4.12 11.97 -6.01
CA PHE A 112 4.21 12.01 -4.56
C PHE A 112 5.68 12.13 -4.15
N THR A 113 5.92 12.49 -2.89
CA THR A 113 7.26 12.48 -2.33
C THR A 113 7.38 11.33 -1.35
N ILE A 114 8.60 10.88 -1.11
CA ILE A 114 8.81 9.83 -0.11
C ILE A 114 8.43 10.33 1.29
N THR A 115 8.55 11.63 1.53
CA THR A 115 8.14 12.24 2.81
C THR A 115 6.65 12.04 3.02
N GLU A 116 5.83 12.23 1.98
CA GLU A 116 4.39 12.02 2.08
C GLU A 116 4.07 10.56 2.37
N VAL A 117 4.75 9.65 1.67
CA VAL A 117 4.53 8.22 1.87
C VAL A 117 4.90 7.82 3.29
N ASN A 118 6.05 8.28 3.77
CA ASN A 118 6.50 7.98 5.13
C ASN A 118 5.52 8.48 6.18
N ARG A 119 4.97 9.68 5.99
CA ARG A 119 4.00 10.24 6.92
C ARG A 119 2.75 9.36 7.01
N VAL A 120 2.24 8.94 5.85
CA VAL A 120 1.06 8.11 5.81
C VAL A 120 1.32 6.77 6.49
N ILE A 121 2.46 6.15 6.20
CA ILE A 121 2.81 4.87 6.80
C ILE A 121 2.94 5.01 8.32
N ASP A 122 3.56 6.09 8.80
CA ASP A 122 3.71 6.30 10.22
C ASP A 122 2.36 6.40 10.93
N VAL A 123 1.39 7.06 10.31
CA VAL A 123 0.04 7.13 10.86
C VAL A 123 -0.57 5.72 10.91
N LEU A 124 -0.41 4.95 9.86
CA LEU A 124 -1.05 3.63 9.77
C LEU A 124 -0.49 2.62 10.76
N ILE A 125 0.78 2.72 11.09
CA ILE A 125 1.37 1.76 12.04
C ILE A 125 1.28 2.25 13.47
N GLY A 126 0.40 3.22 13.72
CA GLY A 126 0.17 3.70 15.06
C GLY A 126 0.92 4.96 15.39
N GLY A 127 1.60 5.50 14.42
CA GLY A 127 2.38 6.69 14.62
C GLY A 127 1.55 7.91 14.93
N ALA A 128 0.28 7.86 14.68
CA ALA A 128 -0.61 8.97 15.01
C ALA A 128 -0.55 9.28 16.50
N ALA A 129 -0.19 8.30 17.27
CA ALA A 129 -0.07 8.47 18.70
C ALA A 129 1.11 9.34 19.05
N ALA A 130 2.03 9.42 18.16
CA ALA A 130 3.22 10.17 18.42
C ALA A 130 2.96 11.65 18.44
#